data_a63d28bb532d90a87d265f34230eee53
#
_entry.id   a63d28bb532d90a87d265f34230eee53
#
_cell.length_a   1.000
_cell.length_b   1.000
_cell.length_c   1.000
_cell.angle_alpha   90.00
_cell.angle_beta   90.00
_cell.angle_gamma   90.00
#
_symmetry.space_group_name_H-M   'P 1'
#
loop_
_entity.id
_entity.type
_entity.pdbx_description
1 polymer ?
#
loop_
_entity_poly.entity_id
_entity_poly.type
_entity_poly.pdbx_seq_one_letter_code
_entity_poly.pdbx_strand_id
1 'polypeptide(L)'
;MTTGARRSAVGGSFLTAQALSLWALLGPVSNADWTKGFRAYFSNDQLSYAAIAVNSSQSIGSSAEPLTGTGVSFYPSGWYHFLGLVNNVTGVPVGLLWQVLGLAAIGIAIAILGLIAYTLSRRWWAPILPGLALFTGTLSIFIHDYWYTSLSAHAVIWGPFGTLFTLNSGAIALMGGTVALALILWHLLAPSRSNTRIFIAAALIGLLANLHTYAFFTTVSFAAALISLTALITAKSTRRTVLAIAATGLVLIFGNPIAGLIGPLPLFGLLLLVTAIAAYPFIKSNLKITLSLIALAGIVASPQVLRTLLGIASQDEFLTYRQGSTLDDLGVPLIAAAVAAIPLILFAIYILFVSRAMPQRSQEMIYSIFAASAIGAVIMSTNDLWGFSQEPYRFWLQYSIITGFLISILLAYALSFQPKRTGLAVLVVALLLWLISLADFAGFFSYAREQGVLPTQDSRALATQELTKEIPSGSRELILSSRCTDPQLLKLITSQPVAFLNYGLAWPDNREEITNLTQADRMTGNTLIGLQAAHVGYVITDSNCDNDWAYSEAGINIISITPYDSGALTLWRVTA
;
A
#
# COMPACT_ATOMS: atom_id res chain seq x y z
N MET A 1 3.88 41.93 -3.73
CA MET A 1 4.91 41.06 -3.13
C MET A 1 6.16 41.17 -3.98
N THR A 2 7.29 41.50 -3.42
CA THR A 2 8.58 41.52 -4.12
C THR A 2 8.96 40.08 -4.52
N THR A 3 9.85 39.91 -5.50
CA THR A 3 10.26 38.58 -5.99
C THR A 3 10.88 37.72 -4.88
N GLY A 4 11.64 38.34 -3.96
CA GLY A 4 12.21 37.69 -2.79
C GLY A 4 11.14 37.21 -1.81
N ALA A 5 10.20 38.07 -1.41
CA ALA A 5 9.10 37.74 -0.53
C ALA A 5 8.21 36.58 -1.08
N ARG A 6 8.03 36.55 -2.42
CA ARG A 6 7.28 35.48 -3.06
C ARG A 6 8.02 34.14 -2.99
N ARG A 7 9.34 34.13 -3.21
CA ARG A 7 10.14 32.89 -3.08
C ARG A 7 10.11 32.34 -1.66
N SER A 8 10.26 33.21 -0.66
CA SER A 8 10.18 32.83 0.75
C SER A 8 8.80 32.26 1.11
N ALA A 9 7.71 32.88 0.62
CA ALA A 9 6.34 32.38 0.86
C ALA A 9 6.10 31.01 0.22
N VAL A 10 6.61 30.77 -0.99
CA VAL A 10 6.53 29.45 -1.64
C VAL A 10 7.33 28.41 -0.85
N GLY A 11 8.56 28.72 -0.44
CA GLY A 11 9.37 27.84 0.40
C GLY A 11 8.68 27.51 1.72
N GLY A 12 8.11 28.53 2.40
CA GLY A 12 7.31 28.33 3.61
C GLY A 12 6.12 27.40 3.40
N SER A 13 5.44 27.49 2.25
CA SER A 13 4.31 26.61 1.91
C SER A 13 4.72 25.16 1.74
N PHE A 14 5.88 24.88 1.12
CA PHE A 14 6.43 23.52 1.04
C PHE A 14 6.79 22.99 2.43
N LEU A 15 7.46 23.78 3.26
CA LEU A 15 7.80 23.38 4.63
C LEU A 15 6.55 23.09 5.46
N THR A 16 5.49 23.88 5.32
CA THR A 16 4.20 23.64 5.99
C THR A 16 3.59 22.30 5.53
N ALA A 17 3.60 22.01 4.23
CA ALA A 17 3.10 20.72 3.72
C ALA A 17 3.89 19.54 4.29
N GLN A 18 5.22 19.65 4.39
CA GLN A 18 6.06 18.61 5.00
C GLN A 18 5.81 18.48 6.51
N ALA A 19 5.67 19.60 7.23
CA ALA A 19 5.36 19.59 8.66
C ALA A 19 4.00 18.91 8.94
N LEU A 20 2.98 19.20 8.14
CA LEU A 20 1.68 18.53 8.22
C LEU A 20 1.80 17.02 7.98
N SER A 21 2.58 16.62 6.98
CA SER A 21 2.82 15.20 6.66
C SER A 21 3.52 14.48 7.80
N LEU A 22 4.59 15.07 8.33
CA LEU A 22 5.32 14.51 9.46
C LEU A 22 4.43 14.44 10.70
N TRP A 23 3.64 15.46 10.98
CA TRP A 23 2.71 15.44 12.11
C TRP A 23 1.66 14.34 11.95
N ALA A 24 1.07 14.18 10.77
CA ALA A 24 0.08 13.13 10.52
C ALA A 24 0.67 11.72 10.68
N LEU A 25 1.91 11.52 10.27
CA LEU A 25 2.52 10.19 10.18
C LEU A 25 3.41 9.83 11.38
N LEU A 26 3.95 10.79 12.12
CA LEU A 26 4.75 10.57 13.32
C LEU A 26 4.03 10.91 14.62
N GLY A 27 3.09 11.86 14.59
CA GLY A 27 2.37 12.29 15.79
C GLY A 27 1.75 11.16 16.59
N PRO A 28 1.07 10.19 15.96
CA PRO A 28 0.47 9.06 16.69
C PRO A 28 1.49 8.22 17.48
N VAL A 29 2.73 8.11 17.02
CA VAL A 29 3.78 7.33 17.69
C VAL A 29 4.79 8.17 18.47
N SER A 30 4.53 9.46 18.65
CA SER A 30 5.46 10.40 19.32
C SER A 30 5.68 10.10 20.81
N ASN A 31 4.80 9.33 21.43
CA ASN A 31 4.94 8.93 22.84
C ASN A 31 5.87 7.73 23.05
N ALA A 32 6.10 6.95 22.01
CA ALA A 32 6.96 5.79 22.04
C ALA A 32 8.33 6.14 21.45
N ASP A 33 9.36 5.42 21.87
CA ASP A 33 10.65 5.50 21.20
C ASP A 33 10.56 4.76 19.86
N TRP A 34 10.01 5.44 18.84
CA TRP A 34 9.81 4.89 17.50
C TRP A 34 11.14 4.49 16.82
N THR A 35 12.28 4.93 17.36
CA THR A 35 13.61 4.53 16.87
C THR A 35 14.00 3.15 17.36
N LYS A 36 13.42 2.69 18.50
CA LYS A 36 13.67 1.39 19.14
C LYS A 36 12.52 0.41 19.01
N GLY A 37 11.56 0.69 18.14
CA GLY A 37 10.41 -0.17 17.94
C GLY A 37 9.97 -0.27 16.50
N PHE A 38 9.12 -1.23 16.21
CA PHE A 38 8.50 -1.42 14.93
C PHE A 38 7.05 -0.97 14.95
N ARG A 39 6.66 -0.18 13.97
CA ARG A 39 5.30 0.30 13.76
C ARG A 39 4.45 -0.82 13.16
N ALA A 40 3.92 -1.70 14.00
CA ALA A 40 3.12 -2.86 13.58
C ALA A 40 1.71 -2.79 14.14
N TYR A 41 0.99 -1.71 13.89
CA TYR A 41 -0.43 -1.73 14.10
C TYR A 41 -1.12 -2.24 12.82
N PHE A 42 -2.33 -2.75 12.93
CA PHE A 42 -3.03 -3.54 11.90
C PHE A 42 -2.39 -4.89 11.63
N SER A 43 -2.11 -5.62 12.69
CA SER A 43 -1.76 -7.03 12.69
C SER A 43 -0.40 -7.43 12.10
N ASN A 44 -0.23 -8.70 12.12
CA ASN A 44 0.96 -9.49 11.80
C ASN A 44 1.48 -9.33 10.35
N ASP A 45 0.66 -8.83 9.41
CA ASP A 45 1.07 -8.66 8.01
C ASP A 45 2.29 -7.77 7.86
N GLN A 46 2.38 -6.70 8.66
CA GLN A 46 3.50 -5.76 8.56
C GLN A 46 4.82 -6.38 9.03
N LEU A 47 4.78 -7.23 10.06
CA LEU A 47 5.95 -7.97 10.52
C LEU A 47 6.39 -9.00 9.47
N SER A 48 5.44 -9.67 8.81
CA SER A 48 5.76 -10.57 7.69
C SER A 48 6.38 -9.84 6.50
N TYR A 49 5.92 -8.63 6.19
CA TYR A 49 6.56 -7.80 5.19
C TYR A 49 7.98 -7.37 5.61
N ALA A 50 8.18 -7.06 6.88
CA ALA A 50 9.51 -6.75 7.41
C ALA A 50 10.44 -7.96 7.33
N ALA A 51 9.91 -9.19 7.50
CA ALA A 51 10.67 -10.42 7.31
C ALA A 51 11.21 -10.58 5.88
N ILE A 52 10.49 -10.09 4.85
CA ILE A 52 11.02 -10.04 3.47
C ILE A 52 12.27 -9.16 3.40
N ALA A 53 12.25 -8.00 4.06
CA ALA A 53 13.40 -7.10 4.09
C ALA A 53 14.59 -7.72 4.86
N VAL A 54 14.30 -8.41 5.97
CA VAL A 54 15.32 -9.16 6.74
C VAL A 54 15.98 -10.25 5.90
N ASN A 55 15.19 -11.08 5.19
CA ASN A 55 15.76 -12.11 4.30
C ASN A 55 16.59 -11.48 3.18
N SER A 56 16.13 -10.36 2.63
CA SER A 56 16.85 -9.66 1.56
C SER A 56 18.16 -9.02 2.04
N SER A 57 18.30 -8.73 3.32
CA SER A 57 19.57 -8.26 3.89
C SER A 57 20.62 -9.37 4.00
N GLN A 58 20.16 -10.61 4.18
CA GLN A 58 21.04 -11.78 4.24
C GLN A 58 21.36 -12.34 2.85
N SER A 59 20.38 -12.32 1.94
CA SER A 59 20.50 -12.83 0.57
C SER A 59 19.74 -11.90 -0.38
N ILE A 60 20.47 -11.05 -1.09
CA ILE A 60 19.88 -10.03 -1.98
C ILE A 60 18.98 -10.70 -3.01
N GLY A 61 17.72 -10.26 -3.06
CA GLY A 61 16.71 -10.76 -4.00
C GLY A 61 16.15 -12.15 -3.67
N SER A 62 16.30 -12.61 -2.42
CA SER A 62 15.69 -13.85 -1.96
C SER A 62 14.20 -13.89 -2.30
N SER A 63 13.77 -14.96 -2.95
CA SER A 63 12.35 -15.24 -3.26
C SER A 63 11.75 -16.31 -2.35
N ALA A 64 12.46 -16.72 -1.30
CA ALA A 64 11.95 -17.68 -0.34
C ALA A 64 10.76 -17.10 0.46
N GLU A 65 9.91 -17.97 1.01
CA GLU A 65 8.90 -17.58 1.98
C GLU A 65 9.59 -16.87 3.15
N PRO A 66 9.08 -15.70 3.60
CA PRO A 66 9.89 -14.79 4.41
C PRO A 66 10.15 -15.26 5.85
N LEU A 67 9.32 -16.12 6.43
CA LEU A 67 9.43 -16.52 7.84
C LEU A 67 10.29 -17.76 8.00
N THR A 68 10.02 -18.80 7.24
CA THR A 68 10.73 -20.08 7.31
C THR A 68 11.99 -20.12 6.45
N GLY A 69 12.02 -19.33 5.38
CA GLY A 69 13.11 -19.34 4.41
C GLY A 69 13.05 -20.48 3.40
N THR A 70 11.94 -21.26 3.37
CA THR A 70 11.69 -22.34 2.41
C THR A 70 10.54 -21.96 1.47
N GLY A 71 10.28 -22.76 0.42
CA GLY A 71 9.23 -22.43 -0.55
C GLY A 71 9.56 -21.18 -1.38
N VAL A 72 8.58 -20.73 -2.17
CA VAL A 72 8.75 -19.58 -3.08
C VAL A 72 7.65 -18.55 -2.86
N SER A 73 8.02 -17.28 -2.74
CA SER A 73 7.10 -16.16 -2.68
C SER A 73 7.02 -15.44 -4.01
N PHE A 74 5.82 -15.27 -4.55
CA PHE A 74 5.54 -14.45 -5.74
C PHE A 74 5.00 -13.06 -5.41
N TYR A 75 5.02 -12.70 -4.14
CA TYR A 75 4.55 -11.40 -3.66
C TYR A 75 5.40 -10.25 -4.21
N PRO A 76 4.80 -9.10 -4.62
CA PRO A 76 5.54 -7.92 -5.04
C PRO A 76 6.34 -7.34 -3.88
N SER A 77 7.64 -7.55 -3.90
CA SER A 77 8.52 -7.31 -2.74
C SER A 77 9.58 -6.24 -2.97
N GLY A 78 9.51 -5.49 -4.08
CA GLY A 78 10.55 -4.54 -4.48
C GLY A 78 10.91 -3.50 -3.42
N TRP A 79 9.91 -2.97 -2.68
CA TRP A 79 10.16 -2.05 -1.57
C TRP A 79 10.95 -2.71 -0.44
N TYR A 80 10.56 -3.92 -0.06
CA TYR A 80 11.20 -4.64 1.04
C TYR A 80 12.60 -5.11 0.67
N HIS A 81 12.81 -5.52 -0.58
CA HIS A 81 14.16 -5.81 -1.11
C HIS A 81 15.06 -4.56 -1.05
N PHE A 82 14.52 -3.38 -1.38
CA PHE A 82 15.26 -2.13 -1.25
C PHE A 82 15.62 -1.84 0.21
N LEU A 83 14.69 -2.00 1.15
CA LEU A 83 14.98 -1.85 2.59
C LEU A 83 16.06 -2.84 3.06
N GLY A 84 15.98 -4.10 2.65
CA GLY A 84 16.97 -5.14 2.96
C GLY A 84 18.35 -4.82 2.39
N LEU A 85 18.42 -4.33 1.15
CA LEU A 85 19.67 -3.89 0.54
C LEU A 85 20.29 -2.73 1.33
N VAL A 86 19.51 -1.72 1.70
CA VAL A 86 20.01 -0.60 2.52
C VAL A 86 20.47 -1.07 3.89
N ASN A 87 19.74 -1.99 4.54
CA ASN A 87 20.16 -2.60 5.80
C ASN A 87 21.51 -3.34 5.65
N ASN A 88 21.66 -4.16 4.61
CA ASN A 88 22.90 -4.88 4.32
C ASN A 88 24.12 -3.95 4.18
N VAL A 89 23.93 -2.82 3.48
CA VAL A 89 25.02 -1.85 3.22
C VAL A 89 25.32 -0.97 4.43
N THR A 90 24.30 -0.59 5.20
CA THR A 90 24.45 0.43 6.26
C THR A 90 24.48 -0.15 7.67
N GLY A 91 24.01 -1.37 7.88
CA GLY A 91 23.82 -1.97 9.21
C GLY A 91 22.64 -1.36 10.00
N VAL A 92 21.89 -0.39 9.44
CA VAL A 92 20.78 0.25 10.13
C VAL A 92 19.60 -0.73 10.21
N PRO A 93 18.99 -0.94 11.40
CA PRO A 93 17.91 -1.90 11.57
C PRO A 93 16.73 -1.67 10.62
N VAL A 94 16.16 -2.77 10.08
CA VAL A 94 15.04 -2.75 9.12
C VAL A 94 13.85 -1.92 9.64
N GLY A 95 13.52 -2.01 10.92
CA GLY A 95 12.43 -1.23 11.52
C GLY A 95 12.65 0.28 11.44
N LEU A 96 13.87 0.75 11.67
CA LEU A 96 14.23 2.17 11.52
C LEU A 96 14.24 2.61 10.05
N LEU A 97 14.80 1.78 9.16
CA LEU A 97 14.79 2.04 7.71
C LEU A 97 13.37 2.13 7.18
N TRP A 98 12.49 1.23 7.60
CA TRP A 98 11.05 1.25 7.26
C TRP A 98 10.43 2.62 7.54
N GLN A 99 10.67 3.15 8.74
CA GLN A 99 10.12 4.43 9.14
C GLN A 99 10.75 5.60 8.38
N VAL A 100 12.08 5.69 8.40
CA VAL A 100 12.80 6.84 7.82
C VAL A 100 12.60 6.92 6.30
N LEU A 101 12.81 5.80 5.59
CA LEU A 101 12.67 5.78 4.14
C LEU A 101 11.22 5.87 3.69
N GLY A 102 10.28 5.28 4.46
CA GLY A 102 8.85 5.41 4.20
C GLY A 102 8.36 6.85 4.32
N LEU A 103 8.73 7.54 5.41
CA LEU A 103 8.43 8.97 5.60
C LEU A 103 9.06 9.83 4.51
N ALA A 104 10.32 9.56 4.15
CA ALA A 104 11.01 10.29 3.09
C ALA A 104 10.31 10.10 1.74
N ALA A 105 9.92 8.88 1.38
CA ALA A 105 9.23 8.60 0.12
C ALA A 105 7.87 9.33 0.02
N ILE A 106 7.07 9.29 1.09
CA ILE A 106 5.79 10.03 1.15
C ILE A 106 6.03 11.53 1.11
N GLY A 107 7.01 12.04 1.87
CA GLY A 107 7.37 13.47 1.86
C GLY A 107 7.79 13.94 0.47
N ILE A 108 8.62 13.16 -0.24
CA ILE A 108 9.01 13.46 -1.63
C ILE A 108 7.78 13.49 -2.55
N ALA A 109 6.89 12.52 -2.43
CA ALA A 109 5.66 12.49 -3.24
C ALA A 109 4.80 13.74 -2.99
N ILE A 110 4.57 14.13 -1.74
CA ILE A 110 3.83 15.35 -1.37
C ILE A 110 4.52 16.61 -1.91
N ALA A 111 5.86 16.67 -1.86
CA ALA A 111 6.61 17.78 -2.45
C ALA A 111 6.42 17.86 -3.97
N ILE A 112 6.44 16.72 -4.68
CA ILE A 112 6.20 16.68 -6.13
C ILE A 112 4.77 17.15 -6.45
N LEU A 113 3.76 16.65 -5.71
CA LEU A 113 2.36 17.07 -5.88
C LEU A 113 2.21 18.58 -5.61
N GLY A 114 2.88 19.11 -4.57
CA GLY A 114 2.96 20.53 -4.26
C GLY A 114 3.60 21.35 -5.37
N LEU A 115 4.67 20.84 -5.99
CA LEU A 115 5.31 21.46 -7.14
C LEU A 115 4.38 21.52 -8.35
N ILE A 116 3.64 20.46 -8.61
CA ILE A 116 2.64 20.40 -9.69
C ILE A 116 1.52 21.42 -9.41
N ALA A 117 0.97 21.45 -8.20
CA ALA A 117 -0.05 22.40 -7.79
C ALA A 117 0.43 23.87 -7.95
N TYR A 118 1.65 24.16 -7.51
CA TYR A 118 2.28 25.48 -7.69
C TYR A 118 2.48 25.83 -9.16
N THR A 119 2.99 24.90 -9.95
CA THR A 119 3.31 25.17 -11.37
C THR A 119 2.05 25.43 -12.18
N LEU A 120 0.96 24.73 -11.92
CA LEU A 120 -0.32 24.92 -12.58
C LEU A 120 -1.02 26.22 -12.13
N SER A 121 -1.02 26.52 -10.84
CA SER A 121 -1.78 27.63 -10.28
C SER A 121 -1.00 28.95 -10.17
N ARG A 122 0.32 28.87 -10.09
CA ARG A 122 1.21 30.00 -9.77
C ARG A 122 0.90 30.71 -8.45
N ARG A 123 0.14 30.06 -7.56
CA ARG A 123 -0.22 30.58 -6.24
C ARG A 123 0.80 30.11 -5.20
N TRP A 124 1.32 31.01 -4.37
CA TRP A 124 2.37 30.71 -3.40
C TRP A 124 1.93 29.68 -2.34
N TRP A 125 0.66 29.65 -2.00
CA TRP A 125 0.08 28.73 -1.00
C TRP A 125 -0.27 27.35 -1.57
N ALA A 126 -0.30 27.16 -2.88
CA ALA A 126 -0.71 25.92 -3.51
C ALA A 126 0.06 24.66 -3.03
N PRO A 127 1.36 24.73 -2.71
CA PRO A 127 2.09 23.57 -2.19
C PRO A 127 1.58 23.01 -0.86
N ILE A 128 0.80 23.78 -0.08
CA ILE A 128 0.23 23.30 1.19
C ILE A 128 -0.87 22.26 0.94
N LEU A 129 -1.64 22.38 -0.14
CA LEU A 129 -2.85 21.61 -0.37
C LEU A 129 -2.64 20.08 -0.41
N PRO A 130 -1.59 19.52 -1.04
CA PRO A 130 -1.33 18.09 -0.95
C PRO A 130 -1.03 17.61 0.48
N GLY A 131 -0.41 18.44 1.32
CA GLY A 131 -0.27 18.15 2.75
C GLY A 131 -1.62 18.09 3.48
N LEU A 132 -2.53 19.02 3.14
CA LEU A 132 -3.91 19.01 3.66
C LEU A 132 -4.73 17.82 3.14
N ALA A 133 -4.45 17.31 1.93
CA ALA A 133 -5.14 16.15 1.38
C ALA A 133 -4.95 14.87 2.23
N LEU A 134 -3.88 14.78 3.02
CA LEU A 134 -3.72 13.72 4.03
C LEU A 134 -4.89 13.64 5.01
N PHE A 135 -5.52 14.77 5.30
CA PHE A 135 -6.63 14.88 6.24
C PHE A 135 -8.01 14.81 5.57
N THR A 136 -8.08 14.31 4.32
CA THR A 136 -9.35 14.03 3.67
C THR A 136 -9.96 12.80 4.31
N GLY A 137 -10.79 12.99 5.33
CA GLY A 137 -11.43 11.91 6.06
C GLY A 137 -12.58 11.27 5.30
N THR A 138 -13.11 10.23 5.90
CA THR A 138 -14.20 9.40 5.38
C THR A 138 -15.52 9.66 6.11
N LEU A 139 -15.56 10.57 7.10
CA LEU A 139 -16.67 10.76 8.04
C LEU A 139 -17.01 9.49 8.82
N SER A 140 -16.04 8.61 9.01
CA SER A 140 -16.21 7.33 9.70
C SER A 140 -16.65 7.48 11.15
N ILE A 141 -16.38 8.64 11.78
CA ILE A 141 -16.83 8.96 13.13
C ILE A 141 -18.35 8.87 13.31
N PHE A 142 -19.14 9.05 12.22
CA PHE A 142 -20.60 8.91 12.28
C PHE A 142 -21.07 7.46 12.20
N ILE A 143 -20.13 6.51 11.97
CA ILE A 143 -20.41 5.07 11.90
C ILE A 143 -19.57 4.35 12.97
N HIS A 144 -19.37 5.02 14.07
CA HIS A 144 -18.40 4.83 15.14
C HIS A 144 -18.03 3.36 15.46
N ASP A 145 -18.95 2.56 15.98
CA ASP A 145 -18.61 1.22 16.50
C ASP A 145 -18.19 0.24 15.42
N TYR A 146 -18.74 0.40 14.23
CA TYR A 146 -18.44 -0.47 13.12
C TYR A 146 -17.07 -0.13 12.48
N TRP A 147 -16.80 1.16 12.32
CA TRP A 147 -15.64 1.64 11.58
C TRP A 147 -14.32 1.46 12.33
N TYR A 148 -14.32 1.76 13.64
CA TYR A 148 -13.10 1.72 14.44
C TYR A 148 -12.82 0.35 15.08
N THR A 149 -13.81 -0.49 15.29
CA THR A 149 -13.65 -1.77 15.98
C THR A 149 -13.63 -2.97 15.02
N SER A 150 -14.53 -3.01 14.03
CA SER A 150 -14.67 -4.15 13.13
C SER A 150 -13.67 -4.16 11.98
N LEU A 151 -13.06 -3.02 11.67
CA LEU A 151 -12.21 -2.81 10.50
C LEU A 151 -10.76 -2.51 10.85
N SER A 152 -10.35 -2.75 12.08
CA SER A 152 -8.97 -2.58 12.53
C SER A 152 -7.94 -3.37 11.69
N ALA A 153 -8.35 -4.50 11.11
CA ALA A 153 -7.52 -5.29 10.20
C ALA A 153 -7.33 -4.64 8.81
N HIS A 154 -8.17 -3.66 8.44
CA HIS A 154 -8.14 -3.02 7.13
C HIS A 154 -7.79 -1.54 7.24
N ALA A 155 -6.51 -1.27 7.51
CA ALA A 155 -5.93 0.09 7.59
C ALA A 155 -6.39 1.04 6.48
N VAL A 156 -6.67 0.45 5.35
CA VAL A 156 -7.15 1.13 4.16
C VAL A 156 -8.40 1.97 4.39
N ILE A 157 -9.26 1.65 5.34
CA ILE A 157 -10.56 2.30 5.52
C ILE A 157 -10.48 3.62 6.30
N TRP A 158 -9.35 3.87 6.93
CA TRP A 158 -9.11 5.08 7.72
C TRP A 158 -8.83 6.35 6.90
N GLY A 159 -8.85 6.23 5.57
CA GLY A 159 -8.50 7.32 4.67
C GLY A 159 -6.98 7.46 4.44
N PRO A 160 -6.53 8.59 3.82
CA PRO A 160 -5.14 8.76 3.42
C PRO A 160 -4.15 8.62 4.56
N PHE A 161 -4.39 9.28 5.69
CA PHE A 161 -3.48 9.24 6.84
C PHE A 161 -3.36 7.84 7.44
N GLY A 162 -4.44 7.07 7.54
CA GLY A 162 -4.41 5.71 8.07
C GLY A 162 -3.68 4.73 7.14
N THR A 163 -3.98 4.77 5.86
CA THR A 163 -3.30 3.96 4.85
C THR A 163 -1.81 4.30 4.76
N LEU A 164 -1.47 5.59 4.69
CA LEU A 164 -0.09 6.03 4.55
C LEU A 164 0.73 5.89 5.84
N PHE A 165 0.06 5.87 6.98
CA PHE A 165 0.70 5.64 8.27
C PHE A 165 1.40 4.28 8.36
N THR A 166 0.96 3.27 7.61
CA THR A 166 1.60 1.95 7.57
C THR A 166 3.04 1.99 7.03
N LEU A 167 3.38 2.96 6.19
CA LEU A 167 4.67 3.11 5.50
C LEU A 167 5.12 1.84 4.74
N ASN A 168 4.18 0.94 4.46
CA ASN A 168 4.44 -0.31 3.75
C ASN A 168 4.52 -0.09 2.23
N SER A 169 4.81 -1.14 1.50
CA SER A 169 4.88 -1.13 0.03
C SER A 169 3.60 -0.58 -0.62
N GLY A 170 2.42 -0.91 -0.06
CA GLY A 170 1.13 -0.41 -0.53
C GLY A 170 1.00 1.12 -0.42
N ALA A 171 1.40 1.69 0.73
CA ALA A 171 1.40 3.13 0.95
C ALA A 171 2.36 3.87 -0.02
N ILE A 172 3.56 3.32 -0.19
CA ILE A 172 4.58 3.91 -1.09
C ILE A 172 4.12 3.82 -2.54
N ALA A 173 3.59 2.66 -2.97
CA ALA A 173 3.08 2.46 -4.32
C ALA A 173 1.88 3.36 -4.62
N LEU A 174 0.95 3.52 -3.67
CA LEU A 174 -0.22 4.40 -3.82
C LEU A 174 0.20 5.87 -4.03
N MET A 175 1.18 6.35 -3.27
CA MET A 175 1.73 7.70 -3.49
C MET A 175 2.48 7.80 -4.81
N GLY A 176 3.24 6.79 -5.23
CA GLY A 176 3.87 6.71 -6.54
C GLY A 176 2.84 6.77 -7.69
N GLY A 177 1.74 6.03 -7.58
CA GLY A 177 0.61 6.07 -8.52
C GLY A 177 -0.07 7.42 -8.57
N THR A 178 -0.28 8.05 -7.41
CA THR A 178 -0.83 9.41 -7.31
C THR A 178 0.07 10.42 -8.04
N VAL A 179 1.39 10.33 -7.85
CA VAL A 179 2.36 11.19 -8.57
C VAL A 179 2.31 10.93 -10.07
N ALA A 180 2.23 9.66 -10.51
CA ALA A 180 2.13 9.31 -11.93
C ALA A 180 0.89 9.92 -12.57
N LEU A 181 -0.28 9.79 -11.94
CA LEU A 181 -1.54 10.38 -12.41
C LEU A 181 -1.50 11.91 -12.39
N ALA A 182 -0.88 12.52 -11.37
CA ALA A 182 -0.70 13.97 -11.32
C ALA A 182 0.23 14.47 -12.44
N LEU A 183 1.25 13.72 -12.85
CA LEU A 183 2.10 14.04 -13.99
C LEU A 183 1.35 13.96 -15.32
N ILE A 184 0.49 12.94 -15.49
CA ILE A 184 -0.42 12.82 -16.64
C ILE A 184 -1.36 14.04 -16.67
N LEU A 185 -2.00 14.35 -15.55
CA LEU A 185 -2.87 15.52 -15.39
C LEU A 185 -2.13 16.82 -15.75
N TRP A 186 -0.93 16.99 -15.23
CA TRP A 186 -0.11 18.17 -15.55
C TRP A 186 0.18 18.28 -17.06
N HIS A 187 0.48 17.16 -17.70
CA HIS A 187 0.70 17.14 -19.15
C HIS A 187 -0.57 17.52 -19.93
N LEU A 188 -1.73 17.05 -19.50
CA LEU A 188 -3.02 17.34 -20.14
C LEU A 188 -3.46 18.82 -19.94
N LEU A 189 -3.30 19.37 -18.73
CA LEU A 189 -3.70 20.76 -18.41
C LEU A 189 -2.72 21.80 -18.93
N ALA A 190 -1.43 21.50 -18.96
CA ALA A 190 -0.38 22.38 -19.44
C ALA A 190 0.56 21.64 -20.42
N PRO A 191 0.10 21.40 -21.66
CA PRO A 191 0.89 20.69 -22.66
C PRO A 191 2.25 21.36 -22.87
N SER A 192 3.29 20.57 -22.89
CA SER A 192 4.67 20.96 -23.13
C SER A 192 5.17 20.31 -24.42
N ARG A 193 6.16 20.89 -25.08
CA ARG A 193 6.84 20.25 -26.21
C ARG A 193 7.58 18.97 -25.80
N SER A 194 7.96 18.88 -24.53
CA SER A 194 8.63 17.69 -23.97
C SER A 194 7.62 16.70 -23.42
N ASN A 195 7.77 15.46 -23.78
CA ASN A 195 6.98 14.33 -23.27
C ASN A 195 7.57 13.73 -21.98
N THR A 196 8.60 14.33 -21.38
CA THR A 196 9.31 13.79 -20.19
C THR A 196 8.35 13.44 -19.06
N ARG A 197 7.30 14.25 -18.82
CA ARG A 197 6.32 14.01 -17.74
C ARG A 197 5.58 12.69 -17.90
N ILE A 198 5.13 12.39 -19.12
CA ILE A 198 4.40 11.14 -19.40
C ILE A 198 5.33 9.93 -19.43
N PHE A 199 6.61 10.10 -19.81
CA PHE A 199 7.60 9.03 -19.71
C PHE A 199 7.92 8.70 -18.24
N ILE A 200 8.10 9.71 -17.38
CA ILE A 200 8.26 9.50 -15.93
C ILE A 200 7.01 8.82 -15.35
N ALA A 201 5.80 9.27 -15.73
CA ALA A 201 4.57 8.64 -15.28
C ALA A 201 4.48 7.16 -15.70
N ALA A 202 4.83 6.83 -16.95
CA ALA A 202 4.86 5.45 -17.44
C ALA A 202 5.87 4.58 -16.68
N ALA A 203 7.07 5.08 -16.43
CA ALA A 203 8.08 4.39 -15.63
C ALA A 203 7.60 4.16 -14.18
N LEU A 204 6.99 5.17 -13.55
CA LEU A 204 6.39 5.02 -12.22
C LEU A 204 5.28 3.97 -12.22
N ILE A 205 4.36 3.99 -13.20
CA ILE A 205 3.30 2.99 -13.31
C ILE A 205 3.90 1.58 -13.43
N GLY A 206 4.92 1.38 -14.28
CA GLY A 206 5.62 0.10 -14.37
C GLY A 206 6.27 -0.32 -13.04
N LEU A 207 6.86 0.62 -12.30
CA LEU A 207 7.48 0.36 -11.00
C LEU A 207 6.46 -0.15 -9.97
N LEU A 208 5.21 0.34 -10.02
CA LEU A 208 4.16 -0.07 -9.07
C LEU A 208 3.92 -1.58 -9.10
N ALA A 209 4.05 -2.24 -10.26
CA ALA A 209 3.91 -3.69 -10.37
C ALA A 209 4.90 -4.44 -9.47
N ASN A 210 6.11 -3.92 -9.30
CA ASN A 210 7.13 -4.50 -8.43
C ASN A 210 6.95 -4.15 -6.95
N LEU A 211 6.09 -3.17 -6.64
CA LEU A 211 5.86 -2.71 -5.28
C LEU A 211 4.56 -3.27 -4.70
N HIS A 212 3.43 -3.12 -5.40
CA HIS A 212 2.12 -3.49 -4.86
C HIS A 212 1.06 -3.67 -5.95
N THR A 213 0.51 -4.86 -6.06
CA THR A 213 -0.42 -5.27 -7.12
C THR A 213 -1.66 -4.38 -7.23
N TYR A 214 -2.33 -4.11 -6.11
CA TYR A 214 -3.57 -3.31 -6.11
C TYR A 214 -3.33 -1.84 -6.49
N ALA A 215 -2.24 -1.24 -6.01
CA ALA A 215 -1.87 0.13 -6.40
C ALA A 215 -1.54 0.23 -7.89
N PHE A 216 -0.92 -0.82 -8.46
CA PHE A 216 -0.70 -0.93 -9.89
C PHE A 216 -2.01 -0.97 -10.67
N PHE A 217 -2.93 -1.90 -10.33
CA PHE A 217 -4.21 -2.02 -11.02
C PHE A 217 -5.07 -0.76 -10.89
N THR A 218 -5.14 -0.17 -9.69
CA THR A 218 -5.85 1.09 -9.48
C THR A 218 -5.29 2.21 -10.35
N THR A 219 -3.98 2.37 -10.38
CA THR A 219 -3.33 3.45 -11.15
C THR A 219 -3.49 3.23 -12.66
N VAL A 220 -3.33 2.00 -13.14
CA VAL A 220 -3.48 1.66 -14.57
C VAL A 220 -4.93 1.86 -15.02
N SER A 221 -5.91 1.35 -14.28
CA SER A 221 -7.33 1.51 -14.61
C SER A 221 -7.77 2.98 -14.55
N PHE A 222 -7.29 3.74 -13.56
CA PHE A 222 -7.55 5.18 -13.49
C PHE A 222 -6.94 5.93 -14.69
N ALA A 223 -5.69 5.66 -15.02
CA ALA A 223 -5.01 6.29 -16.18
C ALA A 223 -5.72 5.95 -17.49
N ALA A 224 -6.09 4.68 -17.68
CA ALA A 224 -6.81 4.20 -18.85
C ALA A 224 -8.19 4.87 -18.97
N ALA A 225 -8.96 4.95 -17.89
CA ALA A 225 -10.26 5.64 -17.85
C ALA A 225 -10.09 7.14 -18.13
N LEU A 226 -9.10 7.80 -17.52
CA LEU A 226 -8.83 9.23 -17.72
C LEU A 226 -8.48 9.55 -19.18
N ILE A 227 -7.58 8.78 -19.79
CA ILE A 227 -7.18 8.98 -21.18
C ILE A 227 -8.37 8.74 -22.12
N SER A 228 -9.14 7.67 -21.87
CA SER A 228 -10.30 7.31 -22.69
C SER A 228 -11.40 8.36 -22.63
N LEU A 229 -11.78 8.80 -21.44
CA LEU A 229 -12.81 9.82 -21.25
C LEU A 229 -12.36 11.17 -21.82
N THR A 230 -11.11 11.54 -21.62
CA THR A 230 -10.52 12.73 -22.25
C THR A 230 -10.64 12.65 -23.76
N ALA A 231 -10.29 11.52 -24.36
CA ALA A 231 -10.38 11.33 -25.82
C ALA A 231 -11.83 11.38 -26.32
N LEU A 232 -12.78 10.76 -25.61
CA LEU A 232 -14.20 10.78 -25.97
C LEU A 232 -14.81 12.18 -25.88
N ILE A 233 -14.55 12.90 -24.78
CA ILE A 233 -15.07 14.26 -24.57
C ILE A 233 -14.49 15.23 -25.61
N THR A 234 -13.19 15.12 -25.89
CA THR A 234 -12.52 15.98 -26.88
C THR A 234 -12.94 15.67 -28.32
N ALA A 235 -13.12 14.40 -28.66
CA ALA A 235 -13.49 13.98 -30.02
C ALA A 235 -14.98 14.19 -30.35
N LYS A 236 -15.84 14.35 -29.34
CA LYS A 236 -17.31 14.54 -29.48
C LYS A 236 -17.96 13.50 -30.41
N SER A 237 -17.45 12.28 -30.44
CA SER A 237 -17.89 11.22 -31.36
C SER A 237 -18.89 10.29 -30.67
N THR A 238 -20.18 10.50 -30.90
CA THR A 238 -21.27 9.65 -30.37
C THR A 238 -21.06 8.17 -30.71
N ARG A 239 -20.67 7.84 -31.94
CA ARG A 239 -20.42 6.46 -32.36
C ARG A 239 -19.36 5.76 -31.52
N ARG A 240 -18.24 6.43 -31.24
CA ARG A 240 -17.15 5.86 -30.42
C ARG A 240 -17.57 5.73 -28.96
N THR A 241 -18.29 6.71 -28.44
CA THR A 241 -18.83 6.64 -27.08
C THR A 241 -19.74 5.43 -26.93
N VAL A 242 -20.67 5.22 -27.86
CA VAL A 242 -21.57 4.06 -27.86
C VAL A 242 -20.78 2.75 -27.99
N LEU A 243 -19.79 2.67 -28.88
CA LEU A 243 -18.96 1.48 -29.03
C LEU A 243 -18.15 1.17 -27.76
N ALA A 244 -17.56 2.20 -27.11
CA ALA A 244 -16.80 2.01 -25.89
C ALA A 244 -17.71 1.55 -24.74
N ILE A 245 -18.89 2.15 -24.59
CA ILE A 245 -19.87 1.74 -23.56
C ILE A 245 -20.33 0.31 -23.83
N ALA A 246 -20.70 -0.02 -25.07
CA ALA A 246 -21.17 -1.36 -25.44
C ALA A 246 -20.09 -2.42 -25.20
N ALA A 247 -18.83 -2.15 -25.62
CA ALA A 247 -17.72 -3.07 -25.41
C ALA A 247 -17.39 -3.24 -23.92
N THR A 248 -17.38 -2.15 -23.12
CA THR A 248 -17.24 -2.23 -21.68
C THR A 248 -18.36 -3.05 -21.04
N GLY A 249 -19.62 -2.77 -21.43
CA GLY A 249 -20.79 -3.51 -20.97
C GLY A 249 -20.70 -5.02 -21.28
N LEU A 250 -20.24 -5.38 -22.46
CA LEU A 250 -20.02 -6.78 -22.84
C LEU A 250 -18.96 -7.46 -21.94
N VAL A 251 -17.84 -6.79 -21.70
CA VAL A 251 -16.79 -7.33 -20.80
C VAL A 251 -17.33 -7.51 -19.38
N LEU A 252 -18.11 -6.54 -18.87
CA LEU A 252 -18.66 -6.64 -17.52
C LEU A 252 -19.76 -7.71 -17.41
N ILE A 253 -20.63 -7.85 -18.42
CA ILE A 253 -21.73 -8.85 -18.42
C ILE A 253 -21.20 -10.27 -18.59
N PHE A 254 -20.24 -10.47 -19.49
CA PHE A 254 -19.67 -11.78 -19.80
C PHE A 254 -18.35 -12.06 -19.09
N GLY A 255 -17.94 -11.21 -18.15
CA GLY A 255 -16.65 -11.30 -17.49
C GLY A 255 -16.45 -12.60 -16.72
N ASN A 256 -17.45 -13.04 -15.93
CA ASN A 256 -17.36 -14.31 -15.18
C ASN A 256 -17.11 -15.53 -16.10
N PRO A 257 -17.91 -15.79 -17.16
CA PRO A 257 -17.61 -16.83 -18.13
C PRO A 257 -16.21 -16.68 -18.77
N ILE A 258 -15.81 -15.46 -19.12
CA ILE A 258 -14.51 -15.20 -19.72
C ILE A 258 -13.38 -15.48 -18.72
N ALA A 259 -13.52 -15.05 -17.47
CA ALA A 259 -12.54 -15.33 -16.40
C ALA A 259 -12.37 -16.82 -16.16
N GLY A 260 -13.46 -17.59 -16.22
CA GLY A 260 -13.40 -19.06 -16.12
C GLY A 260 -12.62 -19.73 -17.24
N LEU A 261 -12.55 -19.10 -18.43
CA LEU A 261 -11.82 -19.62 -19.58
C LEU A 261 -10.35 -19.18 -19.64
N ILE A 262 -10.09 -17.90 -19.37
CA ILE A 262 -8.75 -17.30 -19.59
C ILE A 262 -8.09 -16.79 -18.32
N GLY A 263 -8.78 -16.81 -17.20
CA GLY A 263 -8.33 -16.27 -15.91
C GLY A 263 -8.61 -14.76 -15.71
N PRO A 264 -8.52 -14.28 -14.45
CA PRO A 264 -8.86 -12.89 -14.10
C PRO A 264 -7.86 -11.85 -14.69
N LEU A 265 -6.57 -12.15 -14.75
CA LEU A 265 -5.58 -11.20 -15.28
C LEU A 265 -5.74 -10.89 -16.77
N PRO A 266 -5.91 -11.90 -17.67
CA PRO A 266 -6.26 -11.65 -19.05
C PRO A 266 -7.58 -10.91 -19.23
N LEU A 267 -8.59 -11.16 -18.38
CA LEU A 267 -9.85 -10.41 -18.39
C LEU A 267 -9.62 -8.92 -18.09
N PHE A 268 -8.79 -8.58 -17.10
CA PHE A 268 -8.41 -7.19 -16.85
C PHE A 268 -7.68 -6.57 -18.06
N GLY A 269 -6.79 -7.33 -18.71
CA GLY A 269 -6.15 -6.92 -19.96
C GLY A 269 -7.17 -6.63 -21.07
N LEU A 270 -8.22 -7.44 -21.18
CA LEU A 270 -9.31 -7.22 -22.14
C LEU A 270 -10.07 -5.91 -21.83
N LEU A 271 -10.35 -5.63 -20.57
CA LEU A 271 -10.96 -4.35 -20.15
C LEU A 271 -10.08 -3.15 -20.57
N LEU A 272 -8.77 -3.25 -20.41
CA LEU A 272 -7.84 -2.21 -20.88
C LEU A 272 -7.84 -2.06 -22.42
N LEU A 273 -7.97 -3.15 -23.19
CA LEU A 273 -8.11 -3.07 -24.64
C LEU A 273 -9.38 -2.34 -25.07
N VAL A 274 -10.48 -2.52 -24.35
CA VAL A 274 -11.71 -1.75 -24.61
C VAL A 274 -11.48 -0.26 -24.42
N THR A 275 -10.71 0.15 -23.39
CA THR A 275 -10.38 1.57 -23.20
C THR A 275 -9.55 2.13 -24.38
N ALA A 276 -8.73 1.30 -25.02
CA ALA A 276 -7.97 1.70 -26.20
C ALA A 276 -8.88 2.02 -27.42
N ILE A 277 -10.06 1.43 -27.52
CA ILE A 277 -11.06 1.77 -28.56
C ILE A 277 -11.51 3.22 -28.40
N ALA A 278 -11.80 3.64 -27.16
CA ALA A 278 -12.17 5.02 -26.85
C ALA A 278 -11.02 5.99 -27.15
N ALA A 279 -9.81 5.63 -26.77
CA ALA A 279 -8.60 6.43 -26.95
C ALA A 279 -7.98 6.34 -28.37
N TYR A 280 -8.53 5.55 -29.30
CA TYR A 280 -7.95 5.26 -30.60
C TYR A 280 -7.46 6.47 -31.40
N PRO A 281 -8.18 7.62 -31.49
CA PRO A 281 -7.68 8.78 -32.25
C PRO A 281 -6.41 9.36 -31.64
N PHE A 282 -6.36 9.39 -30.32
CA PHE A 282 -5.19 9.86 -29.58
C PHE A 282 -3.99 8.92 -29.76
N ILE A 283 -4.25 7.62 -29.67
CA ILE A 283 -3.25 6.57 -29.90
C ILE A 283 -2.72 6.66 -31.34
N LYS A 284 -3.61 6.73 -32.35
CA LYS A 284 -3.24 6.80 -33.76
C LYS A 284 -2.40 8.05 -34.07
N SER A 285 -2.75 9.20 -33.53
CA SER A 285 -2.01 10.46 -33.77
C SER A 285 -0.63 10.47 -33.09
N ASN A 286 -0.43 9.66 -32.05
CA ASN A 286 0.79 9.61 -31.25
C ASN A 286 1.34 8.18 -31.10
N LEU A 287 1.18 7.34 -32.12
CA LEU A 287 1.44 5.89 -32.03
C LEU A 287 2.85 5.56 -31.50
N LYS A 288 3.89 6.22 -32.03
CA LYS A 288 5.27 6.00 -31.58
C LYS A 288 5.45 6.30 -30.09
N ILE A 289 4.89 7.43 -29.62
CA ILE A 289 4.95 7.82 -28.21
C ILE A 289 4.19 6.80 -27.36
N THR A 290 2.97 6.44 -27.77
CA THR A 290 2.14 5.47 -27.04
C THR A 290 2.84 4.12 -26.90
N LEU A 291 3.40 3.58 -28.01
CA LEU A 291 4.15 2.33 -27.97
C LEU A 291 5.40 2.44 -27.07
N SER A 292 6.11 3.57 -27.13
CA SER A 292 7.27 3.80 -26.25
C SER A 292 6.89 3.86 -24.78
N LEU A 293 5.73 4.45 -24.44
CA LEU A 293 5.24 4.51 -23.05
C LEU A 293 4.83 3.12 -22.53
N ILE A 294 4.12 2.33 -23.36
CA ILE A 294 3.74 0.95 -23.05
C ILE A 294 4.99 0.09 -22.87
N ALA A 295 5.95 0.20 -23.80
CA ALA A 295 7.21 -0.54 -23.72
C ALA A 295 8.00 -0.19 -22.47
N LEU A 296 8.12 1.10 -22.13
CA LEU A 296 8.81 1.54 -20.92
C LEU A 296 8.12 1.01 -19.66
N ALA A 297 6.81 1.16 -19.55
CA ALA A 297 6.05 0.63 -18.42
C ALA A 297 6.19 -0.89 -18.31
N GLY A 298 6.11 -1.61 -19.43
CA GLY A 298 6.27 -3.07 -19.51
C GLY A 298 7.67 -3.53 -19.11
N ILE A 299 8.72 -2.86 -19.59
CA ILE A 299 10.11 -3.17 -19.19
C ILE A 299 10.32 -2.97 -17.69
N VAL A 300 9.83 -1.87 -17.14
CA VAL A 300 9.96 -1.60 -15.69
C VAL A 300 9.12 -2.58 -14.86
N ALA A 301 7.95 -2.99 -15.34
CA ALA A 301 7.08 -3.96 -14.66
C ALA A 301 7.57 -5.42 -14.79
N SER A 302 8.43 -5.70 -15.78
CA SER A 302 8.77 -7.08 -16.18
C SER A 302 9.29 -7.98 -15.05
N PRO A 303 10.08 -7.53 -14.05
CA PRO A 303 10.55 -8.42 -13.02
C PRO A 303 9.41 -9.11 -12.25
N GLN A 304 8.42 -8.36 -11.81
CA GLN A 304 7.27 -8.92 -11.09
C GLN A 304 6.31 -9.66 -12.02
N VAL A 305 6.05 -9.11 -13.20
CA VAL A 305 5.15 -9.75 -14.18
C VAL A 305 5.67 -11.14 -14.55
N LEU A 306 6.97 -11.26 -14.85
CA LEU A 306 7.59 -12.55 -15.19
C LEU A 306 7.54 -13.53 -14.00
N ARG A 307 7.81 -13.06 -12.77
CA ARG A 307 7.68 -13.89 -11.55
C ARG A 307 6.26 -14.42 -11.40
N THR A 308 5.26 -13.56 -11.51
CA THR A 308 3.84 -13.96 -11.40
C THR A 308 3.46 -14.97 -12.48
N LEU A 309 3.89 -14.74 -13.74
CA LEU A 309 3.63 -15.67 -14.83
C LEU A 309 4.32 -17.03 -14.62
N LEU A 310 5.54 -17.04 -14.09
CA LEU A 310 6.23 -18.30 -13.73
C LEU A 310 5.49 -19.04 -12.62
N GLY A 311 5.00 -18.34 -11.58
CA GLY A 311 4.21 -18.96 -10.52
C GLY A 311 2.88 -19.54 -11.02
N ILE A 312 2.20 -18.85 -11.94
CA ILE A 312 0.98 -19.37 -12.58
C ILE A 312 1.33 -20.61 -13.44
N ALA A 313 2.41 -20.54 -14.22
CA ALA A 313 2.83 -21.65 -15.08
C ALA A 313 3.29 -22.88 -14.28
N SER A 314 3.88 -22.69 -13.10
CA SER A 314 4.25 -23.77 -12.18
C SER A 314 3.09 -24.30 -11.34
N GLN A 315 1.88 -23.76 -11.51
CA GLN A 315 0.69 -24.12 -10.72
C GLN A 315 0.93 -23.97 -9.19
N ASP A 316 1.61 -22.90 -8.79
CA ASP A 316 1.91 -22.62 -7.40
C ASP A 316 0.65 -22.65 -6.54
N GLU A 317 0.69 -23.43 -5.46
CA GLU A 317 -0.47 -23.67 -4.58
C GLU A 317 -0.94 -22.37 -3.91
N PHE A 318 -0.02 -21.51 -3.49
CA PHE A 318 -0.38 -20.24 -2.87
C PHE A 318 -1.09 -19.32 -3.85
N LEU A 319 -0.61 -19.19 -5.10
CA LEU A 319 -1.27 -18.38 -6.12
C LEU A 319 -2.64 -18.95 -6.48
N THR A 320 -2.79 -20.27 -6.56
CA THR A 320 -4.07 -20.93 -6.78
C THR A 320 -5.05 -20.65 -5.63
N TYR A 321 -4.59 -20.79 -4.39
CA TYR A 321 -5.37 -20.43 -3.21
C TYR A 321 -5.79 -18.94 -3.25
N ARG A 322 -4.89 -18.02 -3.58
CA ARG A 322 -5.19 -16.58 -3.64
C ARG A 322 -6.21 -16.23 -4.72
N GLN A 323 -6.25 -16.96 -5.83
CA GLN A 323 -7.27 -16.79 -6.85
C GLN A 323 -8.68 -17.19 -6.37
N GLY A 324 -8.76 -18.18 -5.46
CA GLY A 324 -10.03 -18.67 -4.92
C GLY A 324 -10.44 -18.08 -3.57
N SER A 325 -9.55 -17.34 -2.89
CA SER A 325 -9.76 -16.88 -1.50
C SER A 325 -9.97 -15.37 -1.36
N THR A 326 -10.35 -14.70 -2.43
CA THR A 326 -10.60 -13.25 -2.39
C THR A 326 -11.86 -12.94 -1.59
N LEU A 327 -11.77 -11.94 -0.71
CA LEU A 327 -12.95 -11.39 -0.02
C LEU A 327 -13.80 -10.67 -1.07
N ASP A 328 -15.00 -11.20 -1.31
CA ASP A 328 -15.91 -10.75 -2.37
C ASP A 328 -16.79 -9.56 -1.93
N ASP A 329 -16.38 -8.82 -0.89
CA ASP A 329 -17.16 -7.71 -0.36
C ASP A 329 -16.38 -6.38 -0.35
N LEU A 330 -17.09 -5.31 -0.02
CA LEU A 330 -16.52 -3.97 0.12
C LEU A 330 -15.71 -3.79 1.42
N GLY A 331 -15.56 -4.83 2.24
CA GLY A 331 -14.96 -4.76 3.57
C GLY A 331 -15.78 -3.96 4.59
N VAL A 332 -16.86 -3.32 4.13
CA VAL A 332 -17.79 -2.50 4.92
C VAL A 332 -19.20 -2.59 4.35
N PRO A 333 -20.25 -2.34 5.13
CA PRO A 333 -21.59 -2.16 4.57
C PRO A 333 -21.64 -1.04 3.52
N LEU A 334 -22.49 -1.20 2.52
CA LEU A 334 -22.62 -0.23 1.43
C LEU A 334 -22.90 1.20 1.94
N ILE A 335 -23.65 1.34 3.03
CA ILE A 335 -23.92 2.64 3.65
C ILE A 335 -22.64 3.29 4.19
N ALA A 336 -21.73 2.51 4.75
CA ALA A 336 -20.45 3.00 5.24
C ALA A 336 -19.56 3.48 4.10
N ALA A 337 -19.48 2.72 3.00
CA ALA A 337 -18.78 3.13 1.79
C ALA A 337 -19.38 4.40 1.18
N ALA A 338 -20.71 4.52 1.16
CA ALA A 338 -21.42 5.71 0.68
C ALA A 338 -21.11 6.95 1.54
N VAL A 339 -21.14 6.82 2.87
CA VAL A 339 -20.80 7.92 3.79
C VAL A 339 -19.34 8.32 3.64
N ALA A 340 -18.44 7.36 3.46
CA ALA A 340 -17.03 7.63 3.22
C ALA A 340 -16.77 8.43 1.92
N ALA A 341 -17.63 8.28 0.91
CA ALA A 341 -17.51 9.02 -0.33
C ALA A 341 -18.01 10.48 -0.24
N ILE A 342 -18.84 10.84 0.76
CA ILE A 342 -19.47 12.16 0.87
C ILE A 342 -18.46 13.31 0.81
N PRO A 343 -17.36 13.33 1.57
CA PRO A 343 -16.40 14.44 1.49
C PRO A 343 -15.84 14.65 0.09
N LEU A 344 -15.50 13.56 -0.60
CA LEU A 344 -14.98 13.62 -1.96
C LEU A 344 -16.03 14.10 -2.96
N ILE A 345 -17.27 13.66 -2.82
CA ILE A 345 -18.40 14.12 -3.65
C ILE A 345 -18.61 15.62 -3.46
N LEU A 346 -18.61 16.10 -2.21
CA LEU A 346 -18.75 17.53 -1.92
C LEU A 346 -17.60 18.35 -2.50
N PHE A 347 -16.36 17.87 -2.38
CA PHE A 347 -15.20 18.51 -3.03
C PHE A 347 -15.33 18.50 -4.56
N ALA A 348 -15.76 17.39 -5.16
CA ALA A 348 -15.96 17.28 -6.60
C ALA A 348 -17.02 18.27 -7.08
N ILE A 349 -18.20 18.31 -6.47
CA ILE A 349 -19.28 19.25 -6.78
C ILE A 349 -18.76 20.68 -6.68
N TYR A 350 -18.02 20.97 -5.62
CA TYR A 350 -17.48 22.29 -5.39
C TYR A 350 -16.49 22.72 -6.48
N ILE A 351 -15.54 21.82 -6.86
CA ILE A 351 -14.60 22.11 -7.94
C ILE A 351 -15.32 22.23 -9.29
N LEU A 352 -16.33 21.42 -9.56
CA LEU A 352 -17.15 21.52 -10.76
C LEU A 352 -17.86 22.89 -10.84
N PHE A 353 -18.37 23.38 -9.72
CA PHE A 353 -18.95 24.73 -9.64
C PHE A 353 -17.93 25.83 -9.93
N VAL A 354 -16.76 25.75 -9.27
CA VAL A 354 -15.67 26.74 -9.44
C VAL A 354 -15.08 26.68 -10.85
N SER A 355 -15.05 25.51 -11.47
CA SER A 355 -14.49 25.31 -12.81
C SER A 355 -15.24 26.05 -13.92
N ARG A 356 -16.49 26.47 -13.68
CA ARG A 356 -17.29 27.22 -14.68
C ARG A 356 -16.65 28.54 -15.14
N ALA A 357 -15.74 29.10 -14.34
CA ALA A 357 -14.97 30.28 -14.72
C ALA A 357 -13.69 29.97 -15.54
N MET A 358 -13.43 28.72 -15.83
CA MET A 358 -12.22 28.26 -16.52
C MET A 358 -12.45 28.13 -18.04
N PRO A 359 -11.38 28.09 -18.85
CA PRO A 359 -11.49 27.74 -20.27
C PRO A 359 -12.15 26.36 -20.44
N GLN A 360 -12.96 26.21 -21.49
CA GLN A 360 -13.73 24.98 -21.77
C GLN A 360 -12.89 23.72 -21.73
N ARG A 361 -11.71 23.75 -22.35
CA ARG A 361 -10.78 22.60 -22.34
C ARG A 361 -10.39 22.16 -20.92
N SER A 362 -10.16 23.13 -20.02
CA SER A 362 -9.81 22.82 -18.63
C SER A 362 -11.00 22.24 -17.86
N GLN A 363 -12.22 22.71 -18.15
CA GLN A 363 -13.45 22.13 -17.60
C GLN A 363 -13.61 20.68 -18.07
N GLU A 364 -13.46 20.40 -19.36
CA GLU A 364 -13.52 19.05 -19.95
C GLU A 364 -12.53 18.09 -19.29
N MET A 365 -11.30 18.56 -18.97
CA MET A 365 -10.31 17.75 -18.24
C MET A 365 -10.76 17.45 -16.80
N ILE A 366 -11.29 18.44 -16.10
CA ILE A 366 -11.81 18.24 -14.73
C ILE A 366 -12.96 17.22 -14.73
N TYR A 367 -13.88 17.33 -15.68
CA TYR A 367 -14.97 16.36 -15.85
C TYR A 367 -14.44 14.94 -16.13
N SER A 368 -13.42 14.83 -16.99
CA SER A 368 -12.78 13.55 -17.30
C SER A 368 -12.16 12.91 -16.06
N ILE A 369 -11.53 13.69 -15.17
CA ILE A 369 -10.89 13.18 -13.96
C ILE A 369 -11.93 12.66 -12.98
N PHE A 370 -12.99 13.42 -12.70
CA PHE A 370 -14.03 12.99 -11.78
C PHE A 370 -14.82 11.80 -12.34
N ALA A 371 -15.11 11.80 -13.64
CA ALA A 371 -15.73 10.67 -14.30
C ALA A 371 -14.83 9.42 -14.27
N ALA A 372 -13.51 9.57 -14.53
CA ALA A 372 -12.57 8.46 -14.45
C ALA A 372 -12.46 7.90 -13.03
N SER A 373 -12.42 8.78 -12.02
CA SER A 373 -12.42 8.38 -10.62
C SER A 373 -13.69 7.59 -10.28
N ALA A 374 -14.87 8.14 -10.58
CA ALA A 374 -16.14 7.53 -10.22
C ALA A 374 -16.37 6.21 -10.96
N ILE A 375 -16.21 6.20 -12.29
CA ILE A 375 -16.41 5.00 -13.12
C ILE A 375 -15.40 3.93 -12.77
N GLY A 376 -14.12 4.30 -12.66
CA GLY A 376 -13.05 3.37 -12.29
C GLY A 376 -13.25 2.80 -10.89
N ALA A 377 -13.62 3.64 -9.91
CA ALA A 377 -13.94 3.18 -8.56
C ALA A 377 -15.11 2.18 -8.57
N VAL A 378 -16.20 2.48 -9.27
CA VAL A 378 -17.36 1.57 -9.36
C VAL A 378 -16.96 0.25 -10.02
N ILE A 379 -16.33 0.28 -11.20
CA ILE A 379 -15.96 -0.93 -11.94
C ILE A 379 -15.01 -1.79 -11.10
N MET A 380 -13.99 -1.19 -10.51
CA MET A 380 -12.99 -1.94 -9.76
C MET A 380 -13.48 -2.41 -8.38
N SER A 381 -14.41 -1.68 -7.75
CA SER A 381 -14.99 -2.08 -6.46
C SER A 381 -16.14 -3.08 -6.59
N THR A 382 -16.60 -3.35 -7.80
CA THR A 382 -17.56 -4.40 -8.11
C THR A 382 -16.94 -5.52 -8.95
N ASN A 383 -15.62 -5.71 -8.80
CA ASN A 383 -14.87 -6.61 -9.68
C ASN A 383 -15.18 -8.10 -9.46
N ASP A 384 -15.74 -8.45 -8.32
CA ASP A 384 -16.35 -9.75 -8.00
C ASP A 384 -17.55 -10.06 -8.92
N LEU A 385 -18.35 -9.05 -9.28
CA LEU A 385 -19.53 -9.24 -10.12
C LEU A 385 -19.18 -9.57 -11.58
N TRP A 386 -17.99 -9.17 -12.05
CA TRP A 386 -17.60 -9.37 -13.45
C TRP A 386 -16.37 -10.27 -13.62
N GLY A 387 -15.98 -11.02 -12.58
CA GLY A 387 -15.02 -12.11 -12.67
C GLY A 387 -13.55 -11.74 -12.55
N PHE A 388 -13.20 -10.48 -12.24
CA PHE A 388 -11.83 -10.16 -11.88
C PHE A 388 -11.50 -10.63 -10.44
N SER A 389 -12.49 -10.57 -9.54
CA SER A 389 -12.49 -11.15 -8.18
C SER A 389 -11.19 -10.89 -7.39
N GLN A 390 -10.84 -9.62 -7.23
CA GLN A 390 -9.62 -9.19 -6.53
C GLN A 390 -9.95 -8.16 -5.45
N GLU A 391 -10.23 -8.59 -4.23
CA GLU A 391 -10.43 -7.76 -3.01
C GLU A 391 -11.06 -6.37 -3.30
N PRO A 392 -12.36 -6.29 -3.61
CA PRO A 392 -13.06 -5.06 -4.05
C PRO A 392 -12.86 -3.87 -3.12
N TYR A 393 -12.77 -4.12 -1.81
CA TYR A 393 -12.61 -3.08 -0.78
C TYR A 393 -11.32 -2.26 -0.95
N ARG A 394 -10.27 -2.84 -1.49
CA ARG A 394 -9.00 -2.11 -1.69
C ARG A 394 -9.11 -1.06 -2.78
N PHE A 395 -9.95 -1.30 -3.80
CA PHE A 395 -10.03 -0.40 -4.95
C PHE A 395 -10.77 0.89 -4.64
N TRP A 396 -12.01 0.83 -4.07
CA TRP A 396 -12.76 2.05 -3.81
C TRP A 396 -12.00 3.03 -2.93
N LEU A 397 -11.25 2.50 -2.00
CA LEU A 397 -10.45 3.29 -1.10
C LEU A 397 -9.20 3.89 -1.75
N GLN A 398 -8.47 3.11 -2.54
CA GLN A 398 -7.31 3.63 -3.27
C GLN A 398 -7.73 4.70 -4.28
N TYR A 399 -8.87 4.50 -4.97
CA TYR A 399 -9.46 5.55 -5.81
C TYR A 399 -9.80 6.81 -5.01
N SER A 400 -10.36 6.66 -3.82
CA SER A 400 -10.70 7.78 -2.94
C SER A 400 -9.45 8.57 -2.52
N ILE A 401 -8.38 7.88 -2.12
CA ILE A 401 -7.12 8.51 -1.72
C ILE A 401 -6.47 9.26 -2.88
N ILE A 402 -6.31 8.61 -4.03
CA ILE A 402 -5.77 9.23 -5.24
C ILE A 402 -6.59 10.46 -5.62
N THR A 403 -7.92 10.32 -5.63
CA THR A 403 -8.83 11.44 -5.97
C THR A 403 -8.68 12.59 -5.00
N GLY A 404 -8.57 12.34 -3.70
CA GLY A 404 -8.33 13.36 -2.68
C GLY A 404 -7.07 14.18 -2.94
N PHE A 405 -5.97 13.53 -3.31
CA PHE A 405 -4.74 14.25 -3.69
C PHE A 405 -4.89 15.00 -5.02
N LEU A 406 -5.52 14.42 -6.04
CA LEU A 406 -5.77 15.11 -7.32
C LEU A 406 -6.69 16.32 -7.14
N ILE A 407 -7.71 16.21 -6.27
CA ILE A 407 -8.58 17.33 -5.87
C ILE A 407 -7.75 18.51 -5.36
N SER A 408 -6.74 18.28 -4.55
CA SER A 408 -5.89 19.36 -4.01
C SER A 408 -5.19 20.15 -5.13
N ILE A 409 -4.72 19.44 -6.16
CA ILE A 409 -4.08 20.07 -7.33
C ILE A 409 -5.12 20.80 -8.19
N LEU A 410 -6.26 20.17 -8.43
CA LEU A 410 -7.36 20.77 -9.23
C LEU A 410 -7.94 22.01 -8.57
N LEU A 411 -8.07 21.99 -7.24
CA LEU A 411 -8.50 23.16 -6.47
C LEU A 411 -7.54 24.31 -6.63
N ALA A 412 -6.23 24.07 -6.48
CA ALA A 412 -5.21 25.09 -6.72
C ALA A 412 -5.31 25.68 -8.14
N TYR A 413 -5.48 24.80 -9.12
CA TYR A 413 -5.60 25.19 -10.53
C TYR A 413 -6.88 25.98 -10.79
N ALA A 414 -8.04 25.51 -10.32
CA ALA A 414 -9.32 26.20 -10.49
C ALA A 414 -9.33 27.58 -9.84
N LEU A 415 -8.77 27.70 -8.63
CA LEU A 415 -8.64 28.98 -7.92
C LEU A 415 -7.73 30.00 -8.63
N SER A 416 -6.86 29.56 -9.52
CA SER A 416 -6.03 30.49 -10.29
C SER A 416 -6.81 31.35 -11.27
N PHE A 417 -7.99 30.88 -11.70
CA PHE A 417 -8.89 31.57 -12.62
C PHE A 417 -9.93 32.45 -11.90
N GLN A 418 -10.03 32.37 -10.58
CA GLN A 418 -11.02 33.12 -9.81
C GLN A 418 -10.49 34.50 -9.41
N PRO A 419 -11.38 35.53 -9.36
CA PRO A 419 -11.06 36.80 -8.72
C PRO A 419 -10.61 36.59 -7.27
N LYS A 420 -9.73 37.45 -6.76
CA LYS A 420 -9.13 37.27 -5.40
C LYS A 420 -10.17 37.07 -4.28
N ARG A 421 -11.26 37.87 -4.29
CA ARG A 421 -12.33 37.75 -3.26
C ARG A 421 -13.07 36.44 -3.35
N THR A 422 -13.49 36.03 -4.54
CA THR A 422 -14.15 34.76 -4.79
C THR A 422 -13.20 33.61 -4.47
N GLY A 423 -11.92 33.69 -4.88
CA GLY A 423 -10.92 32.68 -4.58
C GLY A 423 -10.68 32.47 -3.09
N LEU A 424 -10.74 33.54 -2.28
CA LEU A 424 -10.65 33.42 -0.83
C LEU A 424 -11.88 32.69 -0.24
N ALA A 425 -13.08 33.03 -0.66
CA ALA A 425 -14.29 32.34 -0.20
C ALA A 425 -14.27 30.84 -0.56
N VAL A 426 -13.81 30.53 -1.78
CA VAL A 426 -13.62 29.16 -2.25
C VAL A 426 -12.62 28.40 -1.37
N LEU A 427 -11.48 29.02 -1.06
CA LEU A 427 -10.48 28.40 -0.19
C LEU A 427 -11.02 28.15 1.22
N VAL A 428 -11.77 29.10 1.79
CA VAL A 428 -12.40 28.96 3.11
C VAL A 428 -13.36 27.77 3.14
N VAL A 429 -14.21 27.62 2.12
CA VAL A 429 -15.13 26.46 2.05
C VAL A 429 -14.36 25.15 1.93
N ALA A 430 -13.28 25.09 1.13
CA ALA A 430 -12.44 23.91 1.04
C ALA A 430 -11.78 23.56 2.38
N LEU A 431 -11.28 24.59 3.10
CA LEU A 431 -10.71 24.39 4.45
C LEU A 431 -11.75 23.89 5.45
N LEU A 432 -12.99 24.38 5.38
CA LEU A 432 -14.08 23.87 6.24
C LEU A 432 -14.41 22.40 5.94
N LEU A 433 -14.39 21.97 4.67
CA LEU A 433 -14.57 20.57 4.32
C LEU A 433 -13.45 19.68 4.86
N TRP A 434 -12.19 20.16 4.84
CA TRP A 434 -11.08 19.44 5.49
C TRP A 434 -11.21 19.44 7.02
N LEU A 435 -11.67 20.54 7.65
CA LEU A 435 -11.89 20.59 9.09
C LEU A 435 -12.93 19.57 9.58
N ILE A 436 -14.01 19.35 8.81
CA ILE A 436 -15.00 18.31 9.12
C ILE A 436 -14.34 16.93 9.14
N SER A 437 -13.40 16.69 8.24
CA SER A 437 -12.66 15.42 8.13
C SER A 437 -11.60 15.21 9.24
N LEU A 438 -11.25 16.24 10.01
CA LEU A 438 -10.30 16.11 11.13
C LEU A 438 -10.84 15.22 12.27
N ALA A 439 -12.14 15.01 12.35
CA ALA A 439 -12.72 14.10 13.33
C ALA A 439 -12.24 12.66 13.14
N ASP A 440 -12.20 12.18 11.88
CA ASP A 440 -11.66 10.88 11.55
C ASP A 440 -10.15 10.78 11.89
N PHE A 441 -9.40 11.83 11.56
CA PHE A 441 -7.98 11.90 11.92
C PHE A 441 -7.77 11.82 13.43
N ALA A 442 -8.57 12.54 14.21
CA ALA A 442 -8.46 12.52 15.67
C ALA A 442 -8.75 11.12 16.25
N GLY A 443 -9.79 10.44 15.74
CA GLY A 443 -10.12 9.08 16.14
C GLY A 443 -8.98 8.09 15.80
N PHE A 444 -8.47 8.16 14.58
CA PHE A 444 -7.34 7.34 14.17
C PHE A 444 -6.07 7.66 14.98
N PHE A 445 -5.79 8.94 15.23
CA PHE A 445 -4.64 9.36 16.01
C PHE A 445 -4.67 8.77 17.42
N SER A 446 -5.84 8.79 18.09
CA SER A 446 -6.02 8.16 19.39
C SER A 446 -5.78 6.66 19.32
N TYR A 447 -6.43 5.96 18.39
CA TYR A 447 -6.26 4.53 18.18
C TYR A 447 -4.79 4.14 17.93
N ALA A 448 -4.11 4.80 17.00
CA ALA A 448 -2.72 4.49 16.67
C ALA A 448 -1.76 4.78 17.85
N ARG A 449 -2.09 5.78 18.68
CA ARG A 449 -1.33 6.10 19.88
C ARG A 449 -1.48 5.02 20.96
N GLU A 450 -2.66 4.43 21.11
CA GLU A 450 -2.90 3.32 22.02
C GLU A 450 -2.19 2.04 21.60
N GLN A 451 -2.14 1.75 20.30
CA GLN A 451 -1.40 0.60 19.77
C GLN A 451 0.13 0.74 19.93
N GLY A 452 0.64 1.96 19.89
CA GLY A 452 2.06 2.26 20.09
C GLY A 452 2.97 1.68 19.00
N VAL A 453 4.15 1.24 19.43
CA VAL A 453 5.13 0.52 18.62
C VAL A 453 5.52 -0.77 19.33
N LEU A 454 5.74 -1.84 18.58
CA LEU A 454 6.27 -3.10 19.12
C LEU A 454 7.73 -2.90 19.49
N PRO A 455 8.12 -3.14 20.75
CA PRO A 455 9.50 -2.94 21.17
C PRO A 455 10.41 -3.97 20.51
N THR A 456 11.48 -3.51 19.89
CA THR A 456 12.54 -4.35 19.29
C THR A 456 13.85 -4.25 20.05
N GLN A 457 13.91 -3.46 21.10
CA GLN A 457 15.10 -3.19 21.92
C GLN A 457 14.76 -3.06 23.43
N ASP A 458 13.67 -3.66 23.88
CA ASP A 458 13.41 -3.82 25.32
C ASP A 458 14.28 -4.95 25.91
N SER A 459 14.24 -5.14 27.22
CA SER A 459 15.07 -6.14 27.90
C SER A 459 14.84 -7.56 27.38
N ARG A 460 13.58 -7.88 27.04
CA ARG A 460 13.21 -9.18 26.47
C ARG A 460 13.72 -9.36 25.04
N ALA A 461 13.59 -8.35 24.19
CA ALA A 461 14.12 -8.37 22.83
C ALA A 461 15.65 -8.50 22.82
N LEU A 462 16.34 -7.77 23.71
CA LEU A 462 17.79 -7.87 23.87
C LEU A 462 18.20 -9.25 24.38
N ALA A 463 17.49 -9.81 25.37
CA ALA A 463 17.72 -11.18 25.84
C ALA A 463 17.50 -12.21 24.71
N THR A 464 16.49 -12.01 23.87
CA THR A 464 16.22 -12.84 22.69
C THR A 464 17.37 -12.78 21.69
N GLN A 465 17.90 -11.59 21.41
CA GLN A 465 19.05 -11.41 20.53
C GLN A 465 20.31 -12.09 21.09
N GLU A 466 20.56 -11.96 22.40
CA GLU A 466 21.71 -12.59 23.04
C GLU A 466 21.60 -14.11 22.98
N LEU A 467 20.43 -14.64 23.34
CA LEU A 467 20.15 -16.07 23.35
C LEU A 467 20.35 -16.71 21.97
N THR A 468 19.93 -16.03 20.91
CA THR A 468 20.02 -16.54 19.54
C THR A 468 21.43 -16.46 18.92
N LYS A 469 22.40 -15.82 19.56
CA LYS A 469 23.82 -15.87 19.15
C LYS A 469 24.42 -17.28 19.30
N GLU A 470 23.83 -18.11 20.17
CA GLU A 470 24.21 -19.51 20.33
C GLU A 470 23.83 -20.38 19.11
N ILE A 471 22.93 -19.88 18.25
CA ILE A 471 22.54 -20.56 17.02
C ILE A 471 23.59 -20.27 15.94
N PRO A 472 24.15 -21.31 15.30
CA PRO A 472 25.16 -21.12 14.25
C PRO A 472 24.69 -20.19 13.15
N SER A 473 25.56 -19.27 12.74
CA SER A 473 25.26 -18.35 11.64
C SER A 473 25.00 -19.12 10.35
N GLY A 474 23.87 -18.81 9.69
CA GLY A 474 23.44 -19.50 8.46
C GLY A 474 22.70 -20.82 8.71
N SER A 475 22.32 -21.14 9.96
CA SER A 475 21.40 -22.24 10.24
C SER A 475 20.10 -22.05 9.47
N ARG A 476 19.61 -23.13 8.84
CA ARG A 476 18.31 -23.18 8.15
C ARG A 476 17.24 -23.84 9.00
N GLU A 477 17.59 -24.28 10.19
CA GLU A 477 16.65 -24.90 11.12
C GLU A 477 15.73 -23.84 11.70
N LEU A 478 14.46 -24.20 11.85
CA LEU A 478 13.44 -23.28 12.34
C LEU A 478 13.53 -23.10 13.86
N ILE A 479 13.17 -21.93 14.32
CA ILE A 479 12.97 -21.63 15.75
C ILE A 479 11.46 -21.64 16.02
N LEU A 480 11.02 -22.47 16.96
CA LEU A 480 9.69 -22.37 17.55
C LEU A 480 9.72 -21.33 18.68
N SER A 481 8.92 -20.28 18.55
CA SER A 481 8.87 -19.18 19.54
C SER A 481 8.06 -19.56 20.78
N SER A 482 8.36 -18.93 21.91
CA SER A 482 7.50 -18.88 23.10
C SER A 482 6.09 -18.39 22.78
N ARG A 483 5.10 -18.80 23.58
CA ARG A 483 3.70 -18.31 23.48
C ARG A 483 3.59 -16.78 23.69
N CYS A 484 4.48 -16.19 24.48
CA CYS A 484 4.53 -14.76 24.74
C CYS A 484 5.28 -13.97 23.64
N THR A 485 5.94 -14.63 22.72
CA THR A 485 6.72 -13.96 21.68
C THR A 485 6.05 -14.17 20.33
N ASP A 486 5.65 -13.07 19.71
CA ASP A 486 5.20 -13.14 18.32
C ASP A 486 6.33 -13.67 17.43
N PRO A 487 6.11 -14.80 16.70
CA PRO A 487 7.17 -15.40 15.88
C PRO A 487 7.65 -14.49 14.75
N GLN A 488 6.82 -13.60 14.25
CA GLN A 488 7.20 -12.63 13.22
C GLN A 488 8.08 -11.53 13.81
N LEU A 489 7.80 -11.10 15.05
CA LEU A 489 8.67 -10.19 15.79
C LEU A 489 10.01 -10.86 16.11
N LEU A 490 10.00 -12.15 16.49
CA LEU A 490 11.23 -12.93 16.66
C LEU A 490 12.08 -12.93 15.39
N LYS A 491 11.48 -13.13 14.21
CA LYS A 491 12.19 -13.03 12.92
C LYS A 491 12.81 -11.65 12.70
N LEU A 492 12.09 -10.58 13.02
CA LEU A 492 12.60 -9.21 12.86
C LEU A 492 13.78 -8.92 13.79
N ILE A 493 13.73 -9.43 15.04
CA ILE A 493 14.74 -9.20 16.07
C ILE A 493 16.02 -10.02 15.80
N THR A 494 15.87 -11.30 15.39
CA THR A 494 16.98 -12.25 15.33
C THR A 494 17.49 -12.55 13.93
N SER A 495 16.69 -12.25 12.92
CA SER A 495 16.91 -12.61 11.51
C SER A 495 16.95 -14.13 11.25
N GLN A 496 16.67 -14.97 12.25
CA GLN A 496 16.64 -16.43 12.11
C GLN A 496 15.32 -16.92 11.51
N PRO A 497 15.30 -18.09 10.82
CA PRO A 497 14.05 -18.71 10.36
C PRO A 497 13.17 -19.10 11.54
N VAL A 498 11.83 -18.89 11.40
CA VAL A 498 10.87 -19.17 12.47
C VAL A 498 9.78 -20.14 12.00
N ALA A 499 9.34 -21.02 12.89
CA ALA A 499 8.27 -21.97 12.63
C ALA A 499 6.90 -21.28 12.75
N PHE A 500 6.56 -20.51 11.73
CA PHE A 500 5.30 -19.80 11.64
C PHE A 500 4.87 -19.62 10.19
N LEU A 501 3.57 -19.67 9.93
CA LEU A 501 2.96 -19.52 8.62
C LEU A 501 2.10 -18.26 8.56
N ASN A 502 2.43 -17.37 7.63
CA ASN A 502 1.51 -16.29 7.23
C ASN A 502 0.81 -16.68 5.92
N TYR A 503 -0.48 -17.00 6.00
CA TYR A 503 -1.28 -17.41 4.85
C TYR A 503 -1.41 -16.35 3.74
N GLY A 504 -1.04 -15.09 4.02
CA GLY A 504 -1.21 -13.96 3.11
C GLY A 504 -0.08 -13.71 2.11
N LEU A 505 1.11 -14.31 2.29
CA LEU A 505 2.31 -13.95 1.52
C LEU A 505 2.87 -15.04 0.63
N ALA A 506 3.03 -16.24 1.18
CA ALA A 506 3.58 -17.41 0.53
C ALA A 506 3.41 -18.63 1.42
N TRP A 507 3.62 -19.82 0.88
CA TRP A 507 3.60 -21.05 1.67
C TRP A 507 4.98 -21.70 1.67
N PRO A 508 5.46 -22.15 2.87
CA PRO A 508 6.68 -22.94 2.97
C PRO A 508 6.47 -24.38 2.48
N ASP A 509 7.57 -25.06 2.18
CA ASP A 509 7.53 -26.45 1.69
C ASP A 509 6.91 -27.42 2.71
N ASN A 510 7.08 -27.15 4.02
CA ASN A 510 6.57 -27.95 5.14
C ASN A 510 5.36 -27.30 5.83
N ARG A 511 4.44 -26.75 5.03
CA ARG A 511 3.26 -25.99 5.50
C ARG A 511 2.40 -26.76 6.49
N GLU A 512 2.10 -28.03 6.18
CA GLU A 512 1.20 -28.86 6.99
C GLU A 512 1.81 -29.15 8.36
N GLU A 513 3.08 -29.49 8.40
CA GLU A 513 3.81 -29.79 9.63
C GLU A 513 3.88 -28.56 10.54
N ILE A 514 4.17 -27.39 9.98
CA ILE A 514 4.18 -26.13 10.73
C ILE A 514 2.78 -25.79 11.24
N THR A 515 1.75 -25.95 10.42
CA THR A 515 0.36 -25.70 10.83
C THR A 515 -0.03 -26.62 11.96
N ASN A 516 0.24 -27.92 11.85
CA ASN A 516 -0.06 -28.89 12.89
C ASN A 516 0.69 -28.57 14.18
N LEU A 517 1.98 -28.20 14.09
CA LEU A 517 2.79 -27.83 15.25
C LEU A 517 2.28 -26.57 15.95
N THR A 518 1.88 -25.55 15.19
CA THR A 518 1.43 -24.28 15.76
C THR A 518 0.00 -24.33 16.31
N GLN A 519 -0.84 -25.23 15.80
CA GLN A 519 -2.20 -25.48 16.29
C GLN A 519 -2.25 -26.50 17.44
N ALA A 520 -1.26 -27.38 17.54
CA ALA A 520 -1.20 -28.37 18.61
C ALA A 520 -1.05 -27.68 19.98
N ASP A 521 -1.69 -28.25 20.99
CA ASP A 521 -1.39 -27.89 22.38
C ASP A 521 0.06 -28.30 22.67
N ARG A 522 0.95 -27.34 22.80
CA ARG A 522 2.39 -27.54 23.05
C ARG A 522 2.71 -28.28 24.35
N MET A 523 1.67 -28.59 25.14
CA MET A 523 1.76 -29.28 26.43
C MET A 523 1.56 -30.80 26.33
N THR A 524 1.17 -31.34 25.19
CA THR A 524 0.92 -32.77 25.02
C THR A 524 2.07 -33.47 24.31
N GLY A 525 2.65 -34.47 24.91
CA GLY A 525 3.89 -35.19 24.64
C GLY A 525 4.23 -35.76 23.24
N ASN A 526 3.61 -35.31 22.17
CA ASN A 526 4.02 -35.59 20.78
C ASN A 526 4.98 -34.54 20.20
N THR A 527 5.57 -33.77 21.07
CA THR A 527 6.29 -32.54 20.68
C THR A 527 7.55 -32.82 19.87
N LEU A 528 8.34 -33.85 20.24
CA LEU A 528 9.62 -34.13 19.56
C LEU A 528 9.41 -34.56 18.10
N ILE A 529 8.48 -35.48 17.84
CA ILE A 529 8.16 -35.94 16.48
C ILE A 529 7.62 -34.78 15.63
N GLY A 530 6.73 -33.95 16.19
CA GLY A 530 6.19 -32.78 15.50
C GLY A 530 7.25 -31.73 15.20
N LEU A 531 8.16 -31.46 16.15
CA LEU A 531 9.28 -30.54 15.96
C LEU A 531 10.23 -31.01 14.85
N GLN A 532 10.57 -32.30 14.85
CA GLN A 532 11.44 -32.90 13.83
C GLN A 532 10.77 -32.88 12.44
N ALA A 533 9.49 -33.25 12.36
CA ALA A 533 8.73 -33.21 11.11
C ALA A 533 8.65 -31.80 10.52
N ALA A 534 8.50 -30.78 11.38
CA ALA A 534 8.49 -29.37 10.97
C ALA A 534 9.90 -28.79 10.75
N HIS A 535 10.98 -29.56 10.85
CA HIS A 535 12.37 -29.09 10.75
C HIS A 535 12.74 -28.03 11.81
N VAL A 536 12.14 -28.09 12.98
CA VAL A 536 12.47 -27.21 14.11
C VAL A 536 13.72 -27.74 14.79
N GLY A 537 14.80 -26.97 14.74
CA GLY A 537 16.05 -27.30 15.42
C GLY A 537 16.20 -26.64 16.78
N TYR A 538 15.42 -25.58 17.02
CA TYR A 538 15.50 -24.79 18.24
C TYR A 538 14.11 -24.44 18.77
N VAL A 539 13.97 -24.39 20.08
CA VAL A 539 12.76 -23.90 20.77
C VAL A 539 13.19 -22.80 21.73
N ILE A 540 12.45 -21.72 21.77
CA ILE A 540 12.61 -20.68 22.79
C ILE A 540 11.39 -20.74 23.70
N THR A 541 11.61 -20.90 25.00
CA THR A 541 10.56 -20.80 26.03
C THR A 541 10.80 -19.57 26.92
N ASP A 542 9.70 -19.08 27.50
CA ASP A 542 9.71 -17.95 28.42
C ASP A 542 9.10 -18.37 29.75
N SER A 543 9.82 -18.18 30.84
CA SER A 543 9.39 -18.58 32.18
C SER A 543 8.04 -17.99 32.61
N ASN A 544 7.59 -16.90 31.98
CA ASN A 544 6.30 -16.29 32.28
C ASN A 544 5.11 -16.93 31.57
N CYS A 545 5.34 -17.70 30.51
CA CYS A 545 4.28 -18.16 29.62
C CYS A 545 4.31 -19.65 29.32
N ASP A 546 5.50 -20.24 29.37
CA ASP A 546 5.73 -21.62 28.97
C ASP A 546 6.10 -22.46 30.19
N ASN A 547 5.74 -23.73 30.14
CA ASN A 547 6.16 -24.70 31.14
C ASN A 547 7.34 -25.51 30.61
N ASP A 548 8.54 -25.18 31.05
CA ASP A 548 9.81 -25.73 30.52
C ASP A 548 9.94 -27.25 30.70
N TRP A 549 9.21 -27.85 31.67
CA TRP A 549 9.26 -29.31 31.85
C TRP A 549 8.77 -30.08 30.62
N ALA A 550 7.90 -29.49 29.79
CA ALA A 550 7.39 -30.12 28.56
C ALA A 550 8.48 -30.43 27.54
N TYR A 551 9.63 -29.78 27.65
CA TYR A 551 10.77 -29.96 26.74
C TYR A 551 11.93 -30.73 27.34
N SER A 552 11.83 -31.19 28.58
CA SER A 552 12.88 -31.97 29.27
C SER A 552 12.96 -33.46 28.84
N GLU A 553 12.33 -33.83 27.73
CA GLU A 553 12.32 -35.19 27.20
C GLU A 553 13.64 -35.53 26.47
N ALA A 554 13.88 -36.84 26.28
CA ALA A 554 15.02 -37.35 25.52
C ALA A 554 15.01 -36.75 24.08
N GLY A 555 16.10 -36.13 23.69
CA GLY A 555 16.22 -35.46 22.38
C GLY A 555 15.98 -33.94 22.39
N ILE A 556 15.65 -33.34 23.56
CA ILE A 556 15.54 -31.91 23.71
C ILE A 556 16.44 -31.47 24.88
N ASN A 557 17.43 -30.64 24.60
CA ASN A 557 18.43 -30.23 25.58
C ASN A 557 18.55 -28.71 25.69
N ILE A 558 18.72 -28.21 26.92
CA ILE A 558 19.00 -26.79 27.17
C ILE A 558 20.37 -26.44 26.61
N ILE A 559 20.43 -25.36 25.83
CA ILE A 559 21.69 -24.75 25.37
C ILE A 559 22.06 -23.59 26.30
N SER A 560 21.15 -22.66 26.53
CA SER A 560 21.41 -21.44 27.27
C SER A 560 20.15 -20.89 27.92
N ILE A 561 20.35 -20.13 29.00
CA ILE A 561 19.29 -19.40 29.70
C ILE A 561 19.72 -17.94 29.82
N THR A 562 18.90 -17.02 29.36
CA THR A 562 19.19 -15.59 29.39
C THR A 562 18.11 -14.86 30.20
N PRO A 563 18.46 -14.26 31.35
CA PRO A 563 17.51 -13.49 32.15
C PRO A 563 17.15 -12.15 31.48
N TYR A 564 15.98 -11.64 31.79
CA TYR A 564 15.53 -10.28 31.50
C TYR A 564 14.74 -9.74 32.68
N ASP A 565 14.29 -8.46 32.64
CA ASP A 565 13.74 -7.74 33.81
C ASP A 565 12.64 -8.47 34.56
N SER A 566 11.78 -9.22 33.86
CA SER A 566 10.59 -9.88 34.47
C SER A 566 10.63 -11.40 34.40
N GLY A 567 11.68 -12.02 33.83
CA GLY A 567 11.73 -13.48 33.67
C GLY A 567 13.04 -13.96 33.06
N ALA A 568 12.97 -15.15 32.46
CA ALA A 568 14.11 -15.73 31.74
C ALA A 568 13.64 -16.42 30.45
N LEU A 569 14.46 -16.33 29.42
CA LEU A 569 14.30 -17.08 28.17
C LEU A 569 15.24 -18.28 28.20
N THR A 570 14.75 -19.43 27.78
CA THR A 570 15.53 -20.67 27.66
C THR A 570 15.59 -21.08 26.19
N LEU A 571 16.78 -21.32 25.67
CA LEU A 571 17.03 -21.90 24.34
C LEU A 571 17.24 -23.39 24.47
N TRP A 572 16.44 -24.14 23.76
CA TRP A 572 16.52 -25.58 23.68
C TRP A 572 16.99 -26.03 22.30
N ARG A 573 17.82 -27.06 22.25
CA ARG A 573 18.23 -27.78 21.05
C ARG A 573 17.35 -28.99 20.87
N VAL A 574 16.75 -29.14 19.71
CA VAL A 574 16.10 -30.37 19.27
C VAL A 574 17.16 -31.22 18.57
N THR A 575 17.46 -32.40 19.14
CA THR A 575 18.41 -33.37 18.55
C THR A 575 17.62 -34.46 17.83
N ALA A 576 18.19 -34.95 16.73
CA ALA A 576 17.59 -36.04 15.93
C ALA A 576 17.55 -37.36 16.68
#